data_96ce5f420368c779cf4ca2ca6ae8f07e
#
_entry.id   96ce5f420368c779cf4ca2ca6ae8f07e
#
_cell.length_a   1.000
_cell.length_b   1.000
_cell.length_c   1.000
_cell.angle_alpha   90.00
_cell.angle_beta   90.00
_cell.angle_gamma   90.00
#
_symmetry.space_group_name_H-M   'P 1'
#
loop_
_entity.id
_entity.type
_entity.pdbx_description
1 polymer ?
#
loop_
_entity_poly.entity_id
_entity_poly.type
_entity_poly.pdbx_seq_one_letter_code
_entity_poly.pdbx_strand_id
1 'polypeptide(L)'
;NFHNVWYRGTVEFRWFEGTLHAGKVKSYVQFVLALAAKGLNGRAASSRKREFKPESAKYDFRVFLLHLGLIGDEFKTARKPLLSAMPGDAAFKRGRPQPKPQTTEMANVTVLEG
;
A
#
# COMPACT_ATOMS: atom_id res chain seq x y z
N ASN A 1 11.05 17.15 9.06
CA ASN A 1 11.50 18.53 9.11
C ASN A 1 12.72 18.72 8.21
N PHE A 2 12.56 19.51 7.15
CA PHE A 2 13.64 19.76 6.20
C PHE A 2 14.62 20.84 6.66
N HIS A 3 14.33 21.52 7.75
CA HIS A 3 15.21 22.56 8.30
C HIS A 3 16.64 22.05 8.58
N ASN A 4 16.74 20.85 9.14
CA ASN A 4 18.02 20.24 9.46
C ASN A 4 18.90 19.89 8.24
N VAL A 5 18.33 19.83 7.03
CA VAL A 5 19.11 19.60 5.80
C VAL A 5 20.16 20.70 5.60
N TRP A 6 19.78 21.95 5.86
CA TRP A 6 20.63 23.12 5.66
C TRP A 6 21.72 23.27 6.73
N TYR A 7 21.42 22.85 7.95
CA TYR A 7 22.34 23.03 9.09
C TYR A 7 23.17 21.80 9.43
N ARG A 8 22.60 20.60 9.24
CA ARG A 8 23.22 19.33 9.66
C ARG A 8 23.37 18.33 8.53
N GLY A 9 22.84 18.60 7.35
CA GLY A 9 22.82 17.66 6.23
C GLY A 9 21.97 16.40 6.48
N THR A 10 21.01 16.46 7.41
CA THR A 10 20.16 15.31 7.81
C THR A 10 18.69 15.59 7.57
N VAL A 11 17.94 14.53 7.27
CA VAL A 11 16.48 14.57 7.17
C VAL A 11 15.91 13.72 8.30
N GLU A 12 14.94 14.26 9.02
CA GLU A 12 14.22 13.55 10.07
C GLU A 12 12.82 13.21 9.63
N PHE A 13 12.47 11.92 9.72
CA PHE A 13 11.15 11.39 9.39
C PHE A 13 10.35 11.16 10.68
N ARG A 14 9.28 11.94 10.87
CA ARG A 14 8.41 11.90 12.06
C ARG A 14 7.01 11.34 11.77
N TRP A 15 6.89 10.47 10.78
CA TRP A 15 5.58 9.97 10.33
C TRP A 15 5.13 8.71 11.05
N PHE A 16 6.02 8.05 11.75
CA PHE A 16 5.77 6.75 12.33
C PHE A 16 5.41 6.84 13.80
N GLU A 17 4.45 6.02 14.19
CA GLU A 17 4.15 5.81 15.60
C GLU A 17 5.25 4.99 16.28
N GLY A 18 5.48 5.26 17.57
CA GLY A 18 6.37 4.45 18.39
C GLY A 18 5.86 3.01 18.47
N THR A 19 6.77 2.05 18.36
CA THR A 19 6.43 0.63 18.42
C THR A 19 7.58 -0.20 18.97
N LEU A 20 7.26 -1.26 19.70
CA LEU A 20 8.20 -2.29 20.13
C LEU A 20 8.20 -3.51 19.19
N HIS A 21 7.37 -3.51 18.17
CA HIS A 21 7.27 -4.61 17.22
C HIS A 21 8.42 -4.55 16.19
N ALA A 22 9.36 -5.48 16.28
CA ALA A 22 10.57 -5.51 15.45
C ALA A 22 10.27 -5.50 13.94
N GLY A 23 9.23 -6.19 13.49
CA GLY A 23 8.80 -6.20 12.09
C GLY A 23 8.34 -4.84 11.59
N LYS A 24 7.66 -4.06 12.43
CA LYS A 24 7.27 -2.67 12.10
C LYS A 24 8.50 -1.76 12.02
N VAL A 25 9.41 -1.85 12.97
CA VAL A 25 10.65 -1.07 12.95
C VAL A 25 11.45 -1.35 11.68
N LYS A 26 11.61 -2.63 11.32
CA LYS A 26 12.28 -3.03 10.07
C LYS A 26 11.57 -2.46 8.85
N SER A 27 10.23 -2.52 8.79
CA SER A 27 9.43 -1.92 7.71
C SER A 27 9.69 -0.43 7.56
N TYR A 28 9.69 0.31 8.66
CA TYR A 28 9.89 1.76 8.65
C TYR A 28 11.29 2.12 8.15
N VAL A 29 12.33 1.41 8.62
CA VAL A 29 13.71 1.61 8.16
C VAL A 29 13.82 1.32 6.67
N GLN A 30 13.30 0.21 6.19
CA GLN A 30 13.34 -0.14 4.76
C GLN A 30 12.59 0.86 3.90
N PHE A 31 11.42 1.34 4.35
CA PHE A 31 10.65 2.37 3.65
C PHE A 31 11.42 3.69 3.53
N VAL A 32 12.00 4.17 4.63
CA VAL A 32 12.77 5.42 4.64
C VAL A 32 14.00 5.33 3.76
N LEU A 33 14.73 4.21 3.81
CA LEU A 33 15.90 3.99 2.94
C LEU A 33 15.51 3.93 1.45
N ALA A 34 14.43 3.25 1.11
CA ALA A 34 13.92 3.19 -0.26
C ALA A 34 13.47 4.57 -0.78
N LEU A 35 12.80 5.35 0.08
CA LEU A 35 12.37 6.69 -0.25
C LEU A 35 13.55 7.65 -0.43
N ALA A 36 14.55 7.57 0.43
CA ALA A 36 15.79 8.35 0.32
C ALA A 36 16.55 7.99 -0.97
N ALA A 37 16.69 6.71 -1.28
CA ALA A 37 17.32 6.24 -2.52
C ALA A 37 16.58 6.77 -3.76
N LYS A 38 15.24 6.76 -3.74
CA LYS A 38 14.44 7.35 -4.82
C LYS A 38 14.71 8.85 -4.96
N GLY A 39 14.80 9.57 -3.86
CA GLY A 39 15.10 11.01 -3.85
C GLY A 39 16.48 11.32 -4.43
N LEU A 40 17.48 10.52 -4.06
CA LEU A 40 18.87 10.67 -4.54
C LEU A 40 19.04 10.33 -6.03
N ASN A 41 18.33 9.30 -6.50
CA ASN A 41 18.43 8.83 -7.89
C ASN A 41 17.41 9.49 -8.82
N GLY A 42 16.43 10.21 -8.30
CA GLY A 42 15.40 10.88 -9.08
C GLY A 42 15.93 12.13 -9.78
N ARG A 43 15.61 12.28 -11.06
CA ARG A 43 15.99 13.47 -11.83
C ARG A 43 15.02 14.64 -11.64
N ALA A 44 13.79 14.35 -11.27
CA ALA A 44 12.75 15.34 -11.03
C ALA A 44 11.72 14.82 -10.03
N ALA A 45 11.09 15.75 -9.31
CA ALA A 45 9.97 15.46 -8.43
C ALA A 45 8.86 16.48 -8.65
N SER A 46 7.61 16.05 -8.52
CA SER A 46 6.45 16.93 -8.58
C SER A 46 6.04 17.34 -7.16
N SER A 47 5.84 18.64 -6.95
CA SER A 47 5.25 19.17 -5.72
C SER A 47 3.71 19.14 -5.73
N ARG A 48 3.11 18.69 -6.84
CA ARG A 48 1.65 18.64 -6.97
C ARG A 48 1.05 17.62 -6.00
N LYS A 49 0.22 18.11 -5.08
CA LYS A 49 -0.54 17.26 -4.17
C LYS A 49 -1.63 16.49 -4.94
N ARG A 50 -1.67 15.18 -4.74
CA ARG A 50 -2.77 14.34 -5.24
C ARG A 50 -3.90 14.30 -4.23
N GLU A 51 -5.13 14.22 -4.72
CA GLU A 51 -6.31 14.03 -3.89
C GLU A 51 -6.27 12.65 -3.21
N PHE A 52 -6.59 12.60 -1.93
CA PHE A 52 -6.71 11.35 -1.19
C PHE A 52 -8.06 10.71 -1.46
N LYS A 53 -8.05 9.47 -1.95
CA LYS A 53 -9.24 8.66 -2.22
C LYS A 53 -9.22 7.42 -1.32
N PRO A 54 -10.06 7.35 -0.28
CA PRO A 54 -10.05 6.24 0.67
C PRO A 54 -10.24 4.86 0.02
N GLU A 55 -11.08 4.77 -1.01
CA GLU A 55 -11.39 3.53 -1.72
C GLU A 55 -10.19 2.93 -2.45
N SER A 56 -9.26 3.75 -2.90
CA SER A 56 -8.06 3.31 -3.64
C SER A 56 -6.75 3.50 -2.87
N ALA A 57 -6.79 4.10 -1.68
CA ALA A 57 -5.59 4.51 -0.95
C ALA A 57 -4.61 3.36 -0.70
N LYS A 58 -5.10 2.21 -0.24
CA LYS A 58 -4.24 1.04 0.02
C LYS A 58 -3.64 0.48 -1.28
N TYR A 59 -4.42 0.40 -2.34
CA TYR A 59 -3.95 -0.03 -3.66
C TYR A 59 -2.88 0.92 -4.20
N ASP A 60 -3.16 2.22 -4.20
CA ASP A 60 -2.24 3.24 -4.74
C ASP A 60 -0.94 3.28 -3.93
N PHE A 61 -1.02 3.15 -2.60
CA PHE A 61 0.17 3.08 -1.75
C PHE A 61 0.97 1.79 -1.98
N ARG A 62 0.31 0.65 -2.19
CA ARG A 62 1.01 -0.58 -2.58
C ARG A 62 1.76 -0.41 -3.89
N VAL A 63 1.14 0.18 -4.91
CA VAL A 63 1.79 0.47 -6.19
C VAL A 63 3.00 1.39 -6.00
N PHE A 64 2.86 2.41 -5.15
CA PHE A 64 3.97 3.29 -4.81
C PHE A 64 5.14 2.53 -4.15
N LEU A 65 4.87 1.63 -3.20
CA LEU A 65 5.92 0.80 -2.57
C LEU A 65 6.64 -0.08 -3.59
N LEU A 66 5.92 -0.64 -4.56
CA LEU A 66 6.53 -1.40 -5.64
C LEU A 66 7.42 -0.52 -6.53
N HIS A 67 6.99 0.70 -6.82
CA HIS A 67 7.81 1.67 -7.57
C HIS A 67 9.05 2.15 -6.79
N LEU A 68 9.05 2.06 -5.48
CA LEU A 68 10.24 2.27 -4.65
C LEU A 68 11.23 1.11 -4.69
N GLY A 69 10.87 -0.02 -5.31
CA GLY A 69 11.69 -1.22 -5.37
C GLY A 69 11.41 -2.25 -4.26
N LEU A 70 10.41 -2.04 -3.41
CA LEU A 70 9.99 -3.00 -2.39
C LEU A 70 9.14 -4.13 -3.02
N ILE A 71 9.75 -4.85 -3.95
CA ILE A 71 9.12 -5.90 -4.78
C ILE A 71 9.53 -7.28 -4.27
N GLY A 72 8.69 -8.28 -4.55
CA GLY A 72 8.98 -9.69 -4.27
C GLY A 72 8.69 -10.11 -2.83
N ASP A 73 8.98 -11.37 -2.55
CA ASP A 73 8.70 -11.99 -1.24
C ASP A 73 9.63 -11.46 -0.15
N GLU A 74 10.84 -11.06 -0.48
CA GLU A 74 11.80 -10.45 0.43
C GLU A 74 11.21 -9.23 1.15
N PHE A 75 10.44 -8.40 0.45
CA PHE A 75 9.82 -7.20 1.00
C PHE A 75 8.35 -7.36 1.39
N LYS A 76 7.81 -8.56 1.29
CA LYS A 76 6.40 -8.83 1.67
C LYS A 76 6.13 -8.49 3.13
N THR A 77 7.04 -8.88 4.02
CA THR A 77 6.96 -8.59 5.46
C THR A 77 7.11 -7.10 5.77
N ALA A 78 7.85 -6.35 4.94
CA ALA A 78 7.97 -4.90 5.05
C ALA A 78 6.69 -4.17 4.59
N ARG A 79 6.09 -4.61 3.49
CA ARG A 79 4.87 -4.00 2.95
C ARG A 79 3.65 -4.17 3.86
N LYS A 80 3.54 -5.31 4.52
CA LYS A 80 2.36 -5.66 5.33
C LYS A 80 2.06 -4.64 6.43
N PRO A 81 2.99 -4.25 7.32
CA PRO A 81 2.73 -3.23 8.33
C PRO A 81 2.43 -1.85 7.75
N LEU A 82 3.10 -1.48 6.66
CA LEU A 82 2.89 -0.18 6.01
C LEU A 82 1.49 -0.06 5.40
N LEU A 83 0.94 -1.15 4.87
CA LEU A 83 -0.37 -1.17 4.25
C LEU A 83 -1.51 -1.40 5.24
N SER A 84 -1.24 -1.96 6.41
CA SER A 84 -2.26 -2.40 7.38
C SER A 84 -3.18 -1.26 7.86
N ALA A 85 -2.63 -0.07 8.04
CA ALA A 85 -3.38 1.11 8.50
C ALA A 85 -4.11 1.87 7.37
N MET A 86 -3.90 1.49 6.12
CA MET A 86 -4.53 2.17 4.98
C MET A 86 -5.92 1.61 4.70
N PRO A 87 -6.92 2.47 4.41
CA PRO A 87 -8.23 2.02 4.00
C PRO A 87 -8.23 1.45 2.58
N GLY A 88 -9.18 0.58 2.28
CA GLY A 88 -9.36 -0.03 0.97
C GLY A 88 -8.77 -1.44 0.83
N ASP A 89 -8.66 -1.91 -0.39
CA ASP A 89 -8.09 -3.22 -0.73
C ASP A 89 -6.76 -3.05 -1.47
N ALA A 90 -5.75 -3.86 -1.11
CA ALA A 90 -4.43 -3.78 -1.71
C ALA A 90 -4.36 -4.34 -3.13
N ALA A 91 -5.27 -5.26 -3.48
CA ALA A 91 -5.28 -5.93 -4.77
C ALA A 91 -6.23 -5.27 -5.78
N PHE A 92 -7.26 -4.59 -5.31
CA PHE A 92 -8.32 -4.05 -6.16
C PHE A 92 -8.51 -2.55 -5.91
N LYS A 93 -8.24 -1.76 -6.95
CA LYS A 93 -8.35 -0.29 -6.88
C LYS A 93 -9.77 0.22 -6.59
N ARG A 94 -10.77 -0.51 -7.06
CA ARG A 94 -12.21 -0.17 -6.90
C ARG A 94 -12.92 -1.09 -5.90
N GLY A 95 -12.19 -1.75 -5.02
CA GLY A 95 -12.73 -2.77 -4.13
C GLY A 95 -12.82 -4.15 -4.78
N ARG A 96 -12.92 -5.17 -3.95
CA ARG A 96 -13.02 -6.56 -4.43
C ARG A 96 -14.34 -6.78 -5.14
N PRO A 97 -14.35 -7.37 -6.34
CA PRO A 97 -15.59 -7.73 -7.03
C PRO A 97 -16.40 -8.67 -6.13
N GLN A 98 -17.65 -8.33 -5.90
CA GLN A 98 -18.55 -9.26 -5.23
C GLN A 98 -18.78 -10.48 -6.14
N PRO A 99 -18.76 -11.71 -5.60
CA PRO A 99 -19.15 -12.87 -6.37
C PRO A 99 -20.55 -12.61 -6.90
N LYS A 100 -20.73 -12.76 -8.22
CA LYS A 100 -22.06 -12.75 -8.80
C LYS A 100 -22.90 -13.79 -8.05
N PRO A 101 -24.13 -13.46 -7.63
CA PRO A 101 -25.02 -14.47 -7.11
C PRO A 101 -25.06 -15.59 -8.16
N GLN A 102 -24.66 -16.78 -7.76
CA GLN A 102 -24.92 -17.95 -8.57
C GLN A 102 -26.44 -18.02 -8.64
N THR A 103 -26.97 -17.67 -9.80
CA THR A 103 -28.34 -18.06 -10.12
C THR A 103 -28.29 -19.57 -10.13
N THR A 104 -28.66 -20.15 -9.00
CA THR A 104 -29.06 -21.54 -8.98
C THR A 104 -30.29 -21.55 -9.88
N GLU A 105 -30.09 -21.81 -11.15
CA GLU A 105 -31.17 -22.37 -11.94
C GLU A 105 -31.53 -23.65 -11.19
N MET A 106 -32.53 -23.52 -10.32
CA MET A 106 -33.31 -24.67 -9.94
C MET A 106 -33.82 -25.20 -11.28
N ALA A 107 -33.15 -26.23 -11.76
CA ALA A 107 -33.76 -27.08 -12.79
C ALA A 107 -35.15 -27.40 -12.30
N ASN A 108 -36.13 -26.84 -12.97
CA ASN A 108 -37.51 -27.24 -12.81
C ASN A 108 -37.54 -28.72 -13.17
N VAL A 109 -37.43 -29.56 -12.17
CA VAL A 109 -37.79 -30.94 -12.31
C VAL A 109 -39.31 -30.94 -12.40
N THR A 110 -39.79 -30.82 -13.61
CA THR A 110 -41.19 -31.10 -13.90
C THR A 110 -41.36 -32.59 -13.69
N VAL A 111 -41.83 -32.96 -12.53
CA VAL A 111 -42.32 -34.33 -12.31
C VAL A 111 -43.61 -34.42 -13.12
N LEU A 112 -43.50 -35.01 -14.30
CA LEU A 112 -44.67 -35.48 -15.03
C LEU A 112 -45.15 -36.74 -14.34
N GLU A 113 -46.13 -36.58 -13.47
CA GLU A 113 -46.96 -37.68 -13.07
C GLU A 113 -47.86 -38.04 -14.25
N GLY A 114 -47.54 -39.12 -14.92
CA GLY A 114 -48.39 -39.76 -15.89
C GLY A 114 -49.31 -40.78 -15.26
#